data_6772983a566a782158a032a78538bcee
#
_entry.id   6772983a566a782158a032a78538bcee
#
_cell.length_a   1.000
_cell.length_b   1.000
_cell.length_c   1.000
_cell.angle_alpha   90.00
_cell.angle_beta   90.00
_cell.angle_gamma   90.00
#
_symmetry.space_group_name_H-M   'P 1'
#
loop_
_entity.id
_entity.type
_entity.pdbx_description
1 polymer ?
#
loop_
_entity_poly.entity_id
_entity_poly.type
_entity_poly.pdbx_seq_one_letter_code
_entity_poly.pdbx_strand_id
1 'polypeptide(L)'
;MSVRSLIRFKQRFLLLFSIAVIFSAVSCVYFVRYLVKPNTGLVVNYPEVVNRDGKVIFAPKTPFSPAVSSGLQPNTDRIVSIDGYPIRSVRDVVEADSRIRDFHPFPVEIIRAGRQRLTISITPAFTLTKPDWVFALIFCITLAFTAFYLILHLPEDKASNLVIFAALFYLVFTALKPFYYESFFSNLMIHFGKLTSWFMVFFALYFPTPRTTKAVRRSIMAAVLGLYLIFTVFRMVYFSSWVSSGQDLWLVRYRFLGKINNVSDGVAFAVYLVVLIHSYLTTPHANEKRQLEWIIAGFLIAIPPYFFLDQLPL
;
A
#
# COMPACT_ATOMS: atom_id res chain seq x y z
N MET A 1 -3.01 -17.47 -38.60
CA MET A 1 -3.43 -16.27 -37.83
C MET A 1 -3.89 -15.22 -38.81
N SER A 2 -5.11 -14.65 -38.68
CA SER A 2 -5.58 -13.61 -39.61
C SER A 2 -4.85 -12.30 -39.36
N VAL A 3 -4.73 -11.43 -40.40
CA VAL A 3 -4.08 -10.10 -40.25
C VAL A 3 -4.72 -9.29 -39.12
N ARG A 4 -6.06 -9.37 -38.96
CA ARG A 4 -6.79 -8.70 -37.87
C ARG A 4 -6.40 -9.23 -36.47
N SER A 5 -6.13 -10.53 -36.33
CA SER A 5 -5.70 -11.10 -35.05
C SER A 5 -4.26 -10.66 -34.70
N LEU A 6 -3.38 -10.55 -35.70
CA LEU A 6 -2.02 -10.04 -35.51
C LEU A 6 -1.98 -8.57 -35.08
N ILE A 7 -2.82 -7.72 -35.70
CA ILE A 7 -2.94 -6.30 -35.33
C ILE A 7 -3.43 -6.16 -33.88
N ARG A 8 -4.48 -6.91 -33.49
CA ARG A 8 -4.99 -6.88 -32.10
C ARG A 8 -3.97 -7.38 -31.09
N PHE A 9 -3.19 -8.40 -31.44
CA PHE A 9 -2.10 -8.90 -30.59
C PHE A 9 -1.07 -7.81 -30.36
N LYS A 10 -0.55 -7.17 -31.45
CA LYS A 10 0.42 -6.08 -31.33
C LYS A 10 -0.11 -4.91 -30.51
N GLN A 11 -1.35 -4.51 -30.69
CA GLN A 11 -1.95 -3.40 -29.92
C GLN A 11 -2.06 -3.73 -28.43
N ARG A 12 -2.50 -4.94 -28.07
CA ARG A 12 -2.58 -5.38 -26.66
C ARG A 12 -1.21 -5.48 -26.03
N PHE A 13 -0.27 -6.08 -26.73
CA PHE A 13 1.13 -6.17 -26.28
C PHE A 13 1.71 -4.79 -26.00
N LEU A 14 1.60 -3.86 -26.96
CA LEU A 14 2.11 -2.48 -26.80
C LEU A 14 1.42 -1.78 -25.62
N LEU A 15 0.12 -1.92 -25.47
CA LEU A 15 -0.63 -1.30 -24.37
C LEU A 15 -0.14 -1.84 -23.01
N LEU A 16 -0.11 -3.15 -22.82
CA LEU A 16 0.31 -3.77 -21.56
C LEU A 16 1.77 -3.46 -21.23
N PHE A 17 2.62 -3.51 -22.25
CA PHE A 17 4.04 -3.17 -22.13
C PHE A 17 4.23 -1.71 -21.70
N SER A 18 3.52 -0.77 -22.37
CA SER A 18 3.58 0.64 -22.00
C SER A 18 3.11 0.90 -20.57
N ILE A 19 2.00 0.28 -20.15
CA ILE A 19 1.51 0.36 -18.77
C ILE A 19 2.57 -0.17 -17.79
N ALA A 20 3.17 -1.32 -18.07
CA ALA A 20 4.19 -1.92 -17.21
C ALA A 20 5.43 -1.03 -17.08
N VAL A 21 5.90 -0.45 -18.19
CA VAL A 21 7.03 0.50 -18.19
C VAL A 21 6.70 1.74 -17.36
N ILE A 22 5.53 2.36 -17.57
CA ILE A 22 5.11 3.56 -16.84
C ILE A 22 5.03 3.25 -15.32
N PHE A 23 4.36 2.16 -14.94
CA PHE A 23 4.21 1.80 -13.53
C PHE A 23 5.55 1.47 -12.88
N SER A 24 6.43 0.77 -13.58
CA SER A 24 7.77 0.47 -13.08
C SER A 24 8.61 1.74 -12.94
N ALA A 25 8.56 2.65 -13.91
CA ALA A 25 9.28 3.93 -13.85
C ALA A 25 8.78 4.81 -12.68
N VAL A 26 7.46 4.96 -12.54
CA VAL A 26 6.86 5.70 -11.41
C VAL A 26 7.29 5.08 -10.08
N SER A 27 7.20 3.76 -9.96
CA SER A 27 7.61 3.06 -8.75
C SER A 27 9.09 3.24 -8.43
N CYS A 28 9.95 3.18 -9.44
CA CYS A 28 11.40 3.42 -9.28
C CYS A 28 11.68 4.83 -8.76
N VAL A 29 11.06 5.87 -9.35
CA VAL A 29 11.21 7.27 -8.90
C VAL A 29 10.79 7.43 -7.44
N TYR A 30 9.62 6.92 -7.07
CA TYR A 30 9.15 7.02 -5.68
C TYR A 30 9.99 6.19 -4.72
N PHE A 31 10.48 5.03 -5.15
CA PHE A 31 11.36 4.20 -4.35
C PHE A 31 12.70 4.90 -4.06
N VAL A 32 13.34 5.48 -5.09
CA VAL A 32 14.56 6.29 -4.92
C VAL A 32 14.29 7.47 -4.00
N ARG A 33 13.17 8.19 -4.21
CA ARG A 33 12.77 9.28 -3.32
C ARG A 33 12.61 8.83 -1.87
N TYR A 34 12.04 7.65 -1.64
CA TYR A 34 11.89 7.06 -0.31
C TYR A 34 13.23 6.76 0.36
N LEU A 35 14.20 6.23 -0.40
CA LEU A 35 15.53 5.92 0.12
C LEU A 35 16.28 7.15 0.61
N VAL A 36 16.11 8.29 -0.05
CA VAL A 36 16.79 9.54 0.30
C VAL A 36 15.97 10.45 1.22
N LYS A 37 14.72 10.09 1.55
CA LYS A 37 13.88 10.89 2.44
C LYS A 37 14.36 10.75 3.89
N PRO A 38 14.58 11.88 4.61
CA PRO A 38 14.87 11.86 6.03
C PRO A 38 13.72 11.23 6.82
N ASN A 39 14.03 10.26 7.68
CA ASN A 39 13.07 9.65 8.59
C ASN A 39 13.18 10.33 9.95
N THR A 40 12.23 11.18 10.28
CA THR A 40 12.18 11.89 11.55
C THR A 40 11.60 11.04 12.69
N GLY A 41 10.83 10.01 12.35
CA GLY A 41 10.04 9.22 13.29
C GLY A 41 8.77 9.90 13.79
N LEU A 42 8.43 11.09 13.27
CA LEU A 42 7.16 11.78 13.54
C LEU A 42 6.06 11.38 12.56
N VAL A 43 6.45 11.15 11.30
CA VAL A 43 5.58 10.62 10.24
C VAL A 43 6.34 9.50 9.51
N VAL A 44 5.94 8.26 9.73
CA VAL A 44 6.53 7.11 9.02
C VAL A 44 5.58 6.68 7.89
N ASN A 45 4.67 5.76 8.14
CA ASN A 45 3.58 5.40 7.21
C ASN A 45 2.28 6.15 7.54
N TYR A 46 2.21 6.73 8.72
CA TYR A 46 1.14 7.59 9.23
C TYR A 46 1.73 8.50 10.33
N PRO A 47 1.02 9.59 10.67
CA PRO A 47 1.46 10.44 11.76
C PRO A 47 1.54 9.66 13.08
N GLU A 48 2.70 9.67 13.70
CA GLU A 48 2.98 9.04 15.00
C GLU A 48 2.51 9.95 16.16
N VAL A 49 1.40 10.65 15.95
CA VAL A 49 0.78 11.57 16.89
C VAL A 49 -0.73 11.38 16.90
N VAL A 50 -1.35 11.74 18.01
CA VAL A 50 -2.81 11.75 18.19
C VAL A 50 -3.25 13.10 18.72
N ASN A 51 -4.44 13.57 18.33
CA ASN A 51 -5.07 14.73 18.96
C ASN A 51 -5.95 14.25 20.11
N ARG A 52 -5.67 14.76 21.32
CA ARG A 52 -6.51 14.56 22.50
C ARG A 52 -6.83 15.94 23.09
N ASP A 53 -8.11 16.29 23.10
CA ASP A 53 -8.60 17.56 23.66
C ASP A 53 -7.89 18.81 23.11
N GLY A 54 -7.71 18.86 21.80
CA GLY A 54 -7.03 19.97 21.12
C GLY A 54 -5.51 19.99 21.29
N LYS A 55 -4.93 18.92 21.84
CA LYS A 55 -3.48 18.77 22.08
C LYS A 55 -2.93 17.67 21.20
N VAL A 56 -1.87 17.95 20.47
CA VAL A 56 -1.14 16.96 19.67
C VAL A 56 -0.13 16.24 20.53
N ILE A 57 -0.38 14.97 20.81
CA ILE A 57 0.43 14.13 21.71
C ILE A 57 1.20 13.13 20.87
N PHE A 58 2.49 12.97 21.16
CA PHE A 58 3.32 11.95 20.54
C PHE A 58 2.86 10.56 20.98
N ALA A 59 2.47 9.72 20.03
CA ALA A 59 1.96 8.37 20.26
C ALA A 59 2.49 7.42 19.18
N PRO A 60 3.79 7.08 19.23
CA PRO A 60 4.43 6.26 18.22
C PRO A 60 3.90 4.83 18.29
N LYS A 61 3.76 4.22 17.12
CA LYS A 61 3.51 2.80 16.97
C LYS A 61 4.80 2.01 16.81
N THR A 62 5.87 2.69 16.44
CA THR A 62 7.20 2.11 16.24
C THR A 62 8.09 2.45 17.41
N PRO A 63 8.49 1.47 18.26
CA PRO A 63 9.29 1.74 19.45
C PRO A 63 10.70 2.23 19.14
N PHE A 64 11.20 1.98 17.94
CA PHE A 64 12.55 2.35 17.49
C PHE A 64 12.49 3.41 16.39
N SER A 65 12.00 4.61 16.70
CA SER A 65 12.01 5.72 15.75
C SER A 65 13.05 6.78 16.17
N PRO A 66 13.58 7.59 15.24
CA PRO A 66 14.47 8.69 15.59
C PRO A 66 13.90 9.62 16.65
N ALA A 67 12.60 9.90 16.60
CA ALA A 67 11.91 10.70 17.61
C ALA A 67 11.99 10.07 19.02
N VAL A 68 11.73 8.75 19.13
CA VAL A 68 11.85 8.02 20.40
C VAL A 68 13.32 7.99 20.87
N SER A 69 14.24 7.68 19.97
CA SER A 69 15.69 7.64 20.28
C SER A 69 16.25 8.99 20.72
N SER A 70 15.65 10.09 20.26
CA SER A 70 15.98 11.46 20.68
C SER A 70 15.36 11.86 22.02
N GLY A 71 14.57 10.99 22.65
CA GLY A 71 14.02 11.20 23.99
C GLY A 71 12.58 11.70 24.04
N LEU A 72 11.83 11.69 22.93
CA LEU A 72 10.36 11.91 22.99
C LEU A 72 9.69 10.74 23.72
N GLN A 73 8.85 11.08 24.69
CA GLN A 73 8.14 10.09 25.50
C GLN A 73 6.74 9.83 24.96
N PRO A 74 6.42 8.56 24.66
CA PRO A 74 5.09 8.16 24.18
C PRO A 74 3.98 8.53 25.14
N ASN A 75 2.86 9.04 24.59
CA ASN A 75 1.64 9.40 25.31
C ASN A 75 1.78 10.45 26.43
N THR A 76 2.96 11.02 26.60
CA THR A 76 3.28 12.00 27.67
C THR A 76 3.61 13.36 27.06
N ASP A 77 4.37 13.38 25.98
CA ASP A 77 4.87 14.59 25.37
C ASP A 77 3.83 15.19 24.41
N ARG A 78 3.43 16.43 24.71
CA ARG A 78 2.63 17.26 23.80
C ARG A 78 3.58 18.04 22.90
N ILE A 79 3.45 17.90 21.60
CA ILE A 79 4.24 18.68 20.62
C ILE A 79 3.63 20.07 20.48
N VAL A 80 4.48 21.09 20.56
CA VAL A 80 4.13 22.52 20.47
C VAL A 80 4.64 23.11 19.16
N SER A 81 5.89 22.83 18.80
CA SER A 81 6.47 23.24 17.52
C SER A 81 7.46 22.22 17.00
N ILE A 82 7.67 22.19 15.70
CA ILE A 82 8.67 21.37 15.00
C ILE A 82 9.45 22.34 14.10
N ASP A 83 10.75 22.47 14.33
CA ASP A 83 11.62 23.39 13.61
C ASP A 83 11.03 24.82 13.52
N GLY A 84 10.51 25.32 14.64
CA GLY A 84 9.86 26.61 14.73
C GLY A 84 8.44 26.68 14.13
N TYR A 85 7.98 25.61 13.46
CA TYR A 85 6.62 25.57 12.91
C TYR A 85 5.62 25.17 14.00
N PRO A 86 4.61 26.01 14.28
CA PRO A 86 3.66 25.75 15.37
C PRO A 86 2.73 24.59 15.06
N ILE A 87 2.52 23.69 16.03
CA ILE A 87 1.71 22.49 15.89
C ILE A 87 0.41 22.64 16.67
N ARG A 88 -0.72 22.64 15.95
CA ARG A 88 -2.09 22.73 16.50
C ARG A 88 -2.92 21.50 16.17
N SER A 89 -2.57 20.81 15.09
CA SER A 89 -3.29 19.64 14.57
C SER A 89 -2.31 18.55 14.12
N VAL A 90 -2.84 17.35 13.90
CA VAL A 90 -2.05 16.24 13.30
C VAL A 90 -1.56 16.60 11.89
N ARG A 91 -2.34 17.40 11.16
CA ARG A 91 -1.95 17.90 9.84
C ARG A 91 -0.69 18.76 9.91
N ASP A 92 -0.58 19.65 10.89
CA ASP A 92 0.59 20.53 11.04
C ASP A 92 1.86 19.70 11.24
N VAL A 93 1.78 18.55 11.92
CA VAL A 93 2.91 17.62 12.05
C VAL A 93 3.33 17.05 10.70
N VAL A 94 2.37 16.62 9.88
CA VAL A 94 2.65 16.10 8.53
C VAL A 94 3.26 17.19 7.65
N GLU A 95 2.76 18.41 7.74
CA GLU A 95 3.26 19.54 6.97
C GLU A 95 4.66 19.96 7.43
N ALA A 96 4.91 20.04 8.74
CA ALA A 96 6.24 20.31 9.29
C ALA A 96 7.24 19.22 8.90
N ASP A 97 6.88 17.95 9.04
CA ASP A 97 7.72 16.80 8.65
C ASP A 97 8.10 16.82 7.16
N SER A 98 7.16 17.24 6.31
CA SER A 98 7.41 17.34 4.87
C SER A 98 8.40 18.43 4.45
N ARG A 99 8.66 19.40 5.33
CA ARG A 99 9.63 20.50 5.13
C ARG A 99 11.06 20.09 5.48
N ILE A 100 11.22 19.06 6.32
CA ILE A 100 12.51 18.53 6.70
C ILE A 100 13.07 17.73 5.52
N ARG A 101 14.10 18.27 4.85
CA ARG A 101 14.68 17.72 3.62
C ARG A 101 16.08 17.20 3.78
N ASP A 102 16.72 17.48 4.90
CA ASP A 102 18.09 17.10 5.20
C ASP A 102 18.18 16.26 6.48
N PHE A 103 19.37 15.81 6.80
CA PHE A 103 19.65 14.97 7.96
C PHE A 103 20.21 15.75 9.14
N HIS A 104 20.13 17.09 9.10
CA HIS A 104 20.57 17.91 10.21
C HIS A 104 19.60 17.81 11.40
N PRO A 105 20.10 17.85 12.63
CA PRO A 105 19.27 17.91 13.80
C PRO A 105 18.35 19.13 13.77
N PHE A 106 17.07 18.94 14.09
CA PHE A 106 16.10 20.02 14.18
C PHE A 106 15.40 20.02 15.55
N PRO A 107 15.03 21.21 16.06
CA PRO A 107 14.41 21.33 17.37
C PRO A 107 12.91 20.98 17.32
N VAL A 108 12.46 20.23 18.33
CA VAL A 108 11.06 19.97 18.62
C VAL A 108 10.75 20.47 20.02
N GLU A 109 9.87 21.47 20.12
CA GLU A 109 9.41 21.95 21.41
C GLU A 109 8.22 21.11 21.88
N ILE A 110 8.30 20.69 23.15
CA ILE A 110 7.29 19.86 23.79
C ILE A 110 6.88 20.42 25.15
N ILE A 111 5.71 19.98 25.61
CA ILE A 111 5.30 20.09 27.01
C ILE A 111 5.19 18.68 27.57
N ARG A 112 6.06 18.33 28.50
CA ARG A 112 6.10 17.02 29.17
C ARG A 112 5.25 17.03 30.43
N ALA A 113 4.41 16.01 30.60
CA ALA A 113 3.51 15.85 31.75
C ALA A 113 2.65 17.09 32.02
N GLY A 114 2.36 17.90 31.01
CA GLY A 114 1.53 19.10 31.11
C GLY A 114 2.17 20.31 31.82
N ARG A 115 3.43 20.22 32.26
CA ARG A 115 4.08 21.25 33.10
C ARG A 115 5.42 21.74 32.57
N GLN A 116 6.26 20.87 32.08
CA GLN A 116 7.66 21.21 31.72
C GLN A 116 7.77 21.45 30.21
N ARG A 117 8.15 22.67 29.81
CA ARG A 117 8.51 22.98 28.42
C ARG A 117 9.96 22.56 28.18
N LEU A 118 10.19 21.76 27.17
CA LEU A 118 11.49 21.22 26.78
C LEU A 118 11.67 21.37 25.28
N THR A 119 12.93 21.52 24.87
CA THR A 119 13.32 21.43 23.46
C THR A 119 14.14 20.17 23.28
N ILE A 120 13.70 19.29 22.42
CA ILE A 120 14.38 18.05 22.06
C ILE A 120 14.90 18.19 20.64
N SER A 121 16.16 17.85 20.42
CA SER A 121 16.75 17.82 19.08
C SER A 121 16.57 16.43 18.48
N ILE A 122 15.85 16.33 17.37
CA ILE A 122 15.69 15.09 16.60
C ILE A 122 16.69 15.09 15.46
N THR A 123 17.50 14.05 15.37
CA THR A 123 18.36 13.79 14.22
C THR A 123 17.67 12.79 13.30
N PRO A 124 17.27 13.18 12.09
CA PRO A 124 16.67 12.26 11.14
C PRO A 124 17.64 11.13 10.80
N ALA A 125 17.11 9.92 10.64
CA ALA A 125 17.88 8.76 10.22
C ALA A 125 17.64 8.45 8.75
N PHE A 126 18.58 7.78 8.10
CA PHE A 126 18.36 7.19 6.80
C PHE A 126 17.34 6.06 6.90
N THR A 127 16.39 6.05 5.98
CA THR A 127 15.41 4.96 5.88
C THR A 127 16.09 3.62 5.57
N LEU A 128 17.26 3.65 4.94
CA LEU A 128 18.13 2.50 4.64
C LEU A 128 18.58 1.68 5.86
N THR A 129 18.49 2.22 7.07
CA THR A 129 18.86 1.49 8.30
C THR A 129 17.86 0.38 8.66
N LYS A 130 16.70 0.34 8.00
CA LYS A 130 15.70 -0.70 8.21
C LYS A 130 15.84 -1.83 7.18
N PRO A 131 15.88 -3.11 7.59
CA PRO A 131 15.97 -4.25 6.66
C PRO A 131 14.76 -4.34 5.70
N ASP A 132 13.63 -3.75 6.07
CA ASP A 132 12.38 -3.78 5.31
C ASP A 132 12.52 -3.26 3.87
N TRP A 133 13.42 -2.29 3.63
CA TRP A 133 13.63 -1.73 2.30
C TRP A 133 14.25 -2.75 1.33
N VAL A 134 15.14 -3.62 1.82
CA VAL A 134 15.77 -4.67 0.99
C VAL A 134 14.69 -5.65 0.51
N PHE A 135 13.83 -6.08 1.43
CA PHE A 135 12.70 -6.94 1.09
C PHE A 135 11.73 -6.25 0.12
N ALA A 136 11.40 -4.98 0.36
CA ALA A 136 10.56 -4.20 -0.54
C ALA A 136 11.17 -4.08 -1.95
N LEU A 137 12.49 -3.84 -2.06
CA LEU A 137 13.20 -3.76 -3.32
C LEU A 137 13.18 -5.09 -4.07
N ILE A 138 13.57 -6.18 -3.41
CA ILE A 138 13.57 -7.54 -4.00
C ILE A 138 12.16 -7.88 -4.48
N PHE A 139 11.15 -7.57 -3.67
CA PHE A 139 9.76 -7.83 -4.00
C PHE A 139 9.29 -7.00 -5.21
N CYS A 140 9.62 -5.71 -5.27
CA CYS A 140 9.32 -4.85 -6.42
C CYS A 140 9.98 -5.36 -7.71
N ILE A 141 11.24 -5.76 -7.65
CA ILE A 141 11.96 -6.34 -8.80
C ILE A 141 11.26 -7.63 -9.26
N THR A 142 10.91 -8.50 -8.33
CA THR A 142 10.20 -9.77 -8.63
C THR A 142 8.86 -9.52 -9.29
N LEU A 143 8.06 -8.55 -8.79
CA LEU A 143 6.77 -8.19 -9.37
C LEU A 143 6.91 -7.61 -10.78
N ALA A 144 7.86 -6.70 -10.97
CA ALA A 144 8.13 -6.12 -12.28
C ALA A 144 8.56 -7.21 -13.27
N PHE A 145 9.52 -8.06 -12.87
CA PHE A 145 9.98 -9.18 -13.69
C PHE A 145 8.83 -10.12 -14.06
N THR A 146 7.98 -10.49 -13.09
CA THR A 146 6.81 -11.34 -13.34
C THR A 146 5.85 -10.71 -14.34
N ALA A 147 5.55 -9.42 -14.20
CA ALA A 147 4.67 -8.71 -15.12
C ALA A 147 5.24 -8.69 -16.53
N PHE A 148 6.52 -8.34 -16.71
CA PHE A 148 7.18 -8.32 -18.02
C PHE A 148 7.29 -9.72 -18.64
N TYR A 149 7.64 -10.73 -17.85
CA TYR A 149 7.69 -12.12 -18.30
C TYR A 149 6.33 -12.58 -18.85
N LEU A 150 5.25 -12.33 -18.12
CA LEU A 150 3.89 -12.70 -18.55
C LEU A 150 3.46 -11.93 -19.81
N ILE A 151 3.79 -10.64 -19.91
CA ILE A 151 3.50 -9.83 -21.12
C ILE A 151 4.20 -10.41 -22.36
N LEU A 152 5.46 -10.83 -22.20
CA LEU A 152 6.25 -11.35 -23.30
C LEU A 152 5.80 -12.73 -23.78
N HIS A 153 5.35 -13.60 -22.85
CA HIS A 153 5.06 -15.00 -23.15
C HIS A 153 3.58 -15.32 -23.28
N LEU A 154 2.70 -14.61 -22.53
CA LEU A 154 1.26 -14.91 -22.42
C LEU A 154 0.37 -13.69 -22.59
N PRO A 155 0.56 -12.84 -23.62
CA PRO A 155 -0.14 -11.53 -23.69
C PRO A 155 -1.64 -11.64 -24.02
N GLU A 156 -2.12 -12.78 -24.51
CA GLU A 156 -3.54 -12.98 -24.86
C GLU A 156 -4.36 -13.67 -23.78
N ASP A 157 -3.69 -14.29 -22.80
CA ASP A 157 -4.38 -15.01 -21.73
C ASP A 157 -4.99 -14.05 -20.70
N LYS A 158 -6.28 -14.24 -20.42
CA LYS A 158 -7.01 -13.38 -19.48
C LYS A 158 -6.58 -13.54 -18.04
N ALA A 159 -6.24 -14.77 -17.65
CA ALA A 159 -5.74 -15.04 -16.32
C ALA A 159 -4.38 -14.36 -16.12
N SER A 160 -3.48 -14.48 -17.08
CA SER A 160 -2.18 -13.81 -17.07
C SER A 160 -2.31 -12.29 -16.99
N ASN A 161 -3.25 -11.69 -17.73
CA ASN A 161 -3.50 -10.24 -17.66
C ASN A 161 -3.93 -9.78 -16.26
N LEU A 162 -4.72 -10.57 -15.56
CA LEU A 162 -5.13 -10.24 -14.18
C LEU A 162 -3.94 -10.30 -13.22
N VAL A 163 -3.03 -11.27 -13.38
CA VAL A 163 -1.79 -11.34 -12.59
C VAL A 163 -0.86 -10.16 -12.92
N ILE A 164 -0.74 -9.78 -14.20
CA ILE A 164 0.01 -8.60 -14.60
C ILE A 164 -0.51 -7.34 -13.90
N PHE A 165 -1.82 -7.10 -13.94
CA PHE A 165 -2.41 -5.96 -13.25
C PHE A 165 -2.20 -6.04 -11.73
N ALA A 166 -2.40 -7.21 -11.13
CA ALA A 166 -2.14 -7.40 -9.69
C ALA A 166 -0.70 -7.03 -9.35
N ALA A 167 0.27 -7.52 -10.09
CA ALA A 167 1.68 -7.25 -9.87
C ALA A 167 2.02 -5.76 -10.03
N LEU A 168 1.53 -5.12 -11.09
CA LEU A 168 1.79 -3.70 -11.35
C LEU A 168 1.14 -2.78 -10.31
N PHE A 169 -0.11 -3.05 -9.92
CA PHE A 169 -0.78 -2.25 -8.89
C PHE A 169 -0.10 -2.40 -7.53
N TYR A 170 0.34 -3.61 -7.19
CA TYR A 170 1.05 -3.84 -5.94
C TYR A 170 2.45 -3.22 -5.94
N LEU A 171 3.13 -3.21 -7.08
CA LEU A 171 4.39 -2.51 -7.26
C LEU A 171 4.24 -1.02 -6.94
N VAL A 172 3.23 -0.36 -7.53
CA VAL A 172 2.94 1.06 -7.27
C VAL A 172 2.53 1.29 -5.82
N PHE A 173 1.71 0.41 -5.25
CA PHE A 173 1.33 0.47 -3.84
C PHE A 173 2.54 0.45 -2.92
N THR A 174 3.46 -0.49 -3.12
CA THR A 174 4.65 -0.65 -2.28
C THR A 174 5.55 0.58 -2.36
N ALA A 175 5.75 1.12 -3.57
CA ALA A 175 6.59 2.29 -3.80
C ALA A 175 6.01 3.59 -3.22
N LEU A 176 4.67 3.73 -3.23
CA LEU A 176 3.97 4.94 -2.77
C LEU A 176 3.58 4.90 -1.29
N LYS A 177 3.57 3.74 -0.65
CA LYS A 177 3.16 3.55 0.75
C LYS A 177 3.83 4.57 1.71
N PRO A 178 5.12 4.91 1.60
CA PRO A 178 5.77 5.90 2.46
C PRO A 178 5.26 7.34 2.27
N PHE A 179 4.60 7.63 1.15
CA PHE A 179 4.11 8.96 0.78
C PHE A 179 2.59 9.10 0.95
N TYR A 180 1.99 8.22 1.74
CA TYR A 180 0.54 8.07 1.89
C TYR A 180 -0.20 9.36 2.23
N TYR A 181 0.39 10.21 3.07
CA TYR A 181 -0.21 11.47 3.52
C TYR A 181 0.32 12.71 2.79
N GLU A 182 1.28 12.57 1.88
CA GLU A 182 1.93 13.73 1.25
C GLU A 182 1.09 14.36 0.15
N SER A 183 0.36 13.57 -0.62
CA SER A 183 -0.43 14.09 -1.73
C SER A 183 -1.70 13.31 -1.99
N PHE A 184 -2.69 13.99 -2.58
CA PHE A 184 -3.92 13.36 -3.07
C PHE A 184 -3.61 12.24 -4.07
N PHE A 185 -2.66 12.46 -4.99
CA PHE A 185 -2.27 11.48 -6.00
C PHE A 185 -1.66 10.21 -5.38
N SER A 186 -0.71 10.35 -4.45
CA SER A 186 -0.12 9.20 -3.76
C SER A 186 -1.17 8.40 -3.01
N ASN A 187 -2.09 9.10 -2.33
CA ASN A 187 -3.18 8.48 -1.62
C ASN A 187 -4.12 7.70 -2.55
N LEU A 188 -4.52 8.32 -3.67
CA LEU A 188 -5.37 7.68 -4.69
C LEU A 188 -4.70 6.43 -5.27
N MET A 189 -3.44 6.52 -5.66
CA MET A 189 -2.68 5.40 -6.25
C MET A 189 -2.50 4.23 -5.28
N ILE A 190 -2.31 4.52 -3.99
CA ILE A 190 -2.25 3.49 -2.95
C ILE A 190 -3.59 2.74 -2.83
N HIS A 191 -4.72 3.45 -2.98
CA HIS A 191 -6.01 2.76 -3.00
C HIS A 191 -6.16 1.84 -4.20
N PHE A 192 -5.76 2.28 -5.39
CA PHE A 192 -5.73 1.39 -6.55
C PHE A 192 -4.82 0.18 -6.34
N GLY A 193 -3.66 0.37 -5.70
CA GLY A 193 -2.75 -0.74 -5.37
C GLY A 193 -3.40 -1.83 -4.50
N LYS A 194 -4.32 -1.46 -3.63
CA LYS A 194 -5.09 -2.41 -2.81
C LYS A 194 -6.10 -3.25 -3.59
N LEU A 195 -6.42 -2.91 -4.85
CA LEU A 195 -7.20 -3.80 -5.73
C LEU A 195 -6.49 -5.12 -6.05
N THR A 196 -5.21 -5.23 -5.76
CA THR A 196 -4.40 -6.43 -6.04
C THR A 196 -5.03 -7.70 -5.48
N SER A 197 -5.51 -7.68 -4.24
CA SER A 197 -6.17 -8.82 -3.59
C SER A 197 -7.38 -9.31 -4.40
N TRP A 198 -8.17 -8.37 -4.94
CA TRP A 198 -9.34 -8.69 -5.76
C TRP A 198 -8.98 -9.14 -7.17
N PHE A 199 -7.89 -8.64 -7.75
CA PHE A 199 -7.38 -9.17 -9.02
C PHE A 199 -6.95 -10.64 -8.89
N MET A 200 -6.43 -11.06 -7.73
CA MET A 200 -6.14 -12.47 -7.47
C MET A 200 -7.42 -13.32 -7.41
N VAL A 201 -8.50 -12.81 -6.79
CA VAL A 201 -9.81 -13.48 -6.84
C VAL A 201 -10.31 -13.61 -8.29
N PHE A 202 -10.21 -12.54 -9.07
CA PHE A 202 -10.60 -12.57 -10.48
C PHE A 202 -9.75 -13.55 -11.29
N PHE A 203 -8.44 -13.62 -11.02
CA PHE A 203 -7.57 -14.64 -11.60
C PHE A 203 -8.09 -16.05 -11.31
N ALA A 204 -8.41 -16.37 -10.08
CA ALA A 204 -8.92 -17.69 -9.70
C ALA A 204 -10.24 -18.06 -10.39
N LEU A 205 -11.08 -17.08 -10.77
CA LEU A 205 -12.30 -17.31 -11.55
C LEU A 205 -12.04 -17.68 -13.01
N TYR A 206 -10.84 -17.44 -13.52
CA TYR A 206 -10.46 -17.76 -14.90
C TYR A 206 -9.47 -18.93 -14.99
N PHE A 207 -8.76 -19.24 -13.92
CA PHE A 207 -7.69 -20.21 -13.92
C PHE A 207 -8.09 -21.52 -13.20
N PRO A 208 -7.65 -22.72 -13.67
CA PRO A 208 -7.01 -22.97 -14.96
C PRO A 208 -8.01 -22.91 -16.13
N THR A 209 -9.24 -23.24 -15.89
CA THR A 209 -10.36 -23.16 -16.84
C THR A 209 -11.56 -22.47 -16.17
N PRO A 210 -12.25 -21.59 -16.91
CA PRO A 210 -13.39 -20.87 -16.35
C PRO A 210 -14.57 -21.80 -16.08
N ARG A 211 -14.93 -21.97 -14.81
CA ARG A 211 -15.99 -22.91 -14.36
C ARG A 211 -17.35 -22.30 -14.14
N THR A 212 -17.43 -20.99 -14.14
CA THR A 212 -18.69 -20.26 -14.04
C THR A 212 -19.06 -19.65 -15.39
N THR A 213 -20.34 -19.34 -15.58
CA THR A 213 -20.78 -18.67 -16.82
C THR A 213 -20.12 -17.29 -16.96
N LYS A 214 -19.95 -16.83 -18.20
CA LYS A 214 -19.36 -15.52 -18.49
C LYS A 214 -20.14 -14.37 -17.82
N ALA A 215 -21.47 -14.52 -17.74
CA ALA A 215 -22.33 -13.54 -17.08
C ALA A 215 -22.04 -13.45 -15.58
N VAL A 216 -22.01 -14.58 -14.87
CA VAL A 216 -21.73 -14.63 -13.43
C VAL A 216 -20.37 -14.01 -13.11
N ARG A 217 -19.32 -14.38 -13.84
CA ARG A 217 -17.98 -13.78 -13.63
C ARG A 217 -17.98 -12.27 -13.82
N ARG A 218 -18.63 -11.77 -14.88
CA ARG A 218 -18.74 -10.33 -15.14
C ARG A 218 -19.50 -9.62 -14.03
N SER A 219 -20.60 -10.20 -13.55
CA SER A 219 -21.39 -9.63 -12.46
C SER A 219 -20.59 -9.56 -11.16
N ILE A 220 -19.87 -10.61 -10.81
CA ILE A 220 -18.99 -10.61 -9.63
C ILE A 220 -17.92 -9.51 -9.76
N MET A 221 -17.22 -9.46 -10.89
CA MET A 221 -16.18 -8.45 -11.12
C MET A 221 -16.76 -7.03 -11.07
N ALA A 222 -17.90 -6.78 -11.71
CA ALA A 222 -18.55 -5.48 -11.72
C ALA A 222 -19.02 -5.07 -10.32
N ALA A 223 -19.62 -5.97 -9.56
CA ALA A 223 -20.06 -5.71 -8.19
C ALA A 223 -18.88 -5.37 -7.26
N VAL A 224 -17.81 -6.16 -7.30
CA VAL A 224 -16.62 -5.93 -6.49
C VAL A 224 -15.94 -4.61 -6.85
N LEU A 225 -15.71 -4.36 -8.15
CA LEU A 225 -15.10 -3.12 -8.61
C LEU A 225 -15.97 -1.89 -8.29
N GLY A 226 -17.30 -2.01 -8.44
CA GLY A 226 -18.24 -0.95 -8.09
C GLY A 226 -18.20 -0.60 -6.60
N LEU A 227 -18.29 -1.61 -5.74
CA LEU A 227 -18.17 -1.41 -4.28
C LEU A 227 -16.82 -0.81 -3.89
N TYR A 228 -15.74 -1.30 -4.50
CA TYR A 228 -14.40 -0.78 -4.24
C TYR A 228 -14.25 0.68 -4.68
N LEU A 229 -14.81 1.05 -5.84
CA LEU A 229 -14.81 2.42 -6.33
C LEU A 229 -15.56 3.35 -5.38
N ILE A 230 -16.76 2.97 -4.95
CA ILE A 230 -17.55 3.72 -3.97
C ILE A 230 -16.74 3.94 -2.69
N PHE A 231 -16.10 2.89 -2.18
CA PHE A 231 -15.28 2.95 -0.97
C PHE A 231 -14.07 3.88 -1.13
N THR A 232 -13.41 3.80 -2.29
CA THR A 232 -12.29 4.69 -2.63
C THR A 232 -12.73 6.15 -2.67
N VAL A 233 -13.88 6.44 -3.30
CA VAL A 233 -14.45 7.80 -3.35
C VAL A 233 -14.70 8.34 -1.94
N PHE A 234 -15.36 7.59 -1.06
CA PHE A 234 -15.57 8.03 0.34
C PHE A 234 -14.25 8.29 1.07
N ARG A 235 -13.25 7.44 0.89
CA ARG A 235 -11.93 7.65 1.49
C ARG A 235 -11.27 8.91 0.97
N MET A 236 -11.33 9.16 -0.32
CA MET A 236 -10.76 10.36 -0.93
C MET A 236 -11.47 11.63 -0.45
N VAL A 237 -12.80 11.59 -0.29
CA VAL A 237 -13.57 12.70 0.29
C VAL A 237 -13.12 12.98 1.72
N TYR A 238 -12.97 11.96 2.56
CA TYR A 238 -12.51 12.15 3.95
C TYR A 238 -11.07 12.63 4.03
N PHE A 239 -10.20 12.13 3.17
CA PHE A 239 -8.82 12.61 3.06
C PHE A 239 -8.77 14.09 2.64
N SER A 240 -9.50 14.47 1.58
CA SER A 240 -9.58 15.86 1.11
C SER A 240 -10.18 16.79 2.18
N SER A 241 -11.22 16.33 2.88
CA SER A 241 -11.84 17.10 3.97
C SER A 241 -10.87 17.31 5.13
N TRP A 242 -10.06 16.29 5.47
CA TRP A 242 -9.00 16.45 6.46
C TRP A 242 -7.92 17.42 6.00
N VAL A 243 -7.45 17.29 4.76
CA VAL A 243 -6.43 18.19 4.21
C VAL A 243 -6.91 19.64 4.13
N SER A 244 -8.18 19.88 3.79
CA SER A 244 -8.73 21.23 3.66
C SER A 244 -9.09 21.88 5.00
N SER A 245 -9.72 21.14 5.92
CA SER A 245 -10.22 21.68 7.18
C SER A 245 -9.25 21.56 8.36
N GLY A 246 -8.28 20.66 8.28
CA GLY A 246 -7.39 20.31 9.41
C GLY A 246 -8.09 19.60 10.57
N GLN A 247 -9.38 19.26 10.45
CA GLN A 247 -10.14 18.62 11.51
C GLN A 247 -9.82 17.13 11.61
N ASP A 248 -9.30 16.68 12.73
CA ASP A 248 -8.89 15.29 12.95
C ASP A 248 -10.04 14.28 12.90
N LEU A 249 -11.29 14.73 13.05
CA LEU A 249 -12.46 13.87 12.86
C LEU A 249 -12.47 13.19 11.48
N TRP A 250 -12.09 13.93 10.43
CA TRP A 250 -12.01 13.38 9.08
C TRP A 250 -10.88 12.35 8.93
N LEU A 251 -9.75 12.58 9.60
CA LEU A 251 -8.66 11.61 9.66
C LEU A 251 -9.08 10.31 10.38
N VAL A 252 -9.84 10.42 11.47
CA VAL A 252 -10.38 9.26 12.20
C VAL A 252 -11.31 8.44 11.30
N ARG A 253 -12.23 9.09 10.60
CA ARG A 253 -13.14 8.44 9.63
C ARG A 253 -12.36 7.79 8.49
N TYR A 254 -11.38 8.47 7.94
CA TYR A 254 -10.49 7.95 6.92
C TYR A 254 -9.74 6.69 7.38
N ARG A 255 -9.18 6.72 8.59
CA ARG A 255 -8.49 5.55 9.20
C ARG A 255 -9.45 4.39 9.46
N PHE A 256 -10.67 4.69 9.92
CA PHE A 256 -11.70 3.67 10.13
C PHE A 256 -12.04 2.94 8.82
N LEU A 257 -12.27 3.67 7.74
CA LEU A 257 -12.45 3.05 6.42
C LEU A 257 -11.20 2.23 5.99
N GLY A 258 -10.00 2.67 6.37
CA GLY A 258 -8.76 1.92 6.14
C GLY A 258 -8.76 0.54 6.81
N LYS A 259 -9.24 0.45 8.05
CA LYS A 259 -9.39 -0.83 8.76
C LYS A 259 -10.40 -1.75 8.06
N ILE A 260 -11.55 -1.22 7.64
CA ILE A 260 -12.54 -2.00 6.87
C ILE A 260 -11.91 -2.52 5.57
N ASN A 261 -11.13 -1.71 4.89
CA ASN A 261 -10.46 -2.15 3.67
C ASN A 261 -9.43 -3.28 3.92
N ASN A 262 -8.70 -3.25 5.04
CA ASN A 262 -7.81 -4.34 5.40
C ASN A 262 -8.58 -5.65 5.69
N VAL A 263 -9.76 -5.56 6.31
CA VAL A 263 -10.66 -6.71 6.46
C VAL A 263 -11.13 -7.22 5.10
N SER A 264 -11.47 -6.31 4.17
CA SER A 264 -11.83 -6.65 2.79
C SER A 264 -10.71 -7.40 2.07
N ASP A 265 -9.45 -7.00 2.26
CA ASP A 265 -8.29 -7.70 1.71
C ASP A 265 -8.18 -9.14 2.28
N GLY A 266 -8.38 -9.31 3.59
CA GLY A 266 -8.43 -10.63 4.23
C GLY A 266 -9.55 -11.51 3.67
N VAL A 267 -10.74 -10.94 3.47
CA VAL A 267 -11.88 -11.64 2.83
C VAL A 267 -11.53 -12.03 1.39
N ALA A 268 -10.92 -11.13 0.62
CA ALA A 268 -10.51 -11.42 -0.75
C ALA A 268 -9.52 -12.60 -0.80
N PHE A 269 -8.54 -12.63 0.09
CA PHE A 269 -7.59 -13.75 0.17
C PHE A 269 -8.29 -15.07 0.57
N ALA A 270 -9.20 -15.04 1.52
CA ALA A 270 -9.97 -16.24 1.89
C ALA A 270 -10.82 -16.76 0.71
N VAL A 271 -11.52 -15.86 0.01
CA VAL A 271 -12.31 -16.22 -1.18
C VAL A 271 -11.40 -16.77 -2.29
N TYR A 272 -10.24 -16.14 -2.53
CA TYR A 272 -9.25 -16.63 -3.49
C TYR A 272 -8.85 -18.08 -3.19
N LEU A 273 -8.48 -18.36 -1.94
CA LEU A 273 -8.08 -19.70 -1.52
C LEU A 273 -9.22 -20.72 -1.68
N VAL A 274 -10.43 -20.37 -1.25
CA VAL A 274 -11.62 -21.23 -1.41
C VAL A 274 -11.87 -21.57 -2.87
N VAL A 275 -11.81 -20.57 -3.76
CA VAL A 275 -11.99 -20.79 -5.21
C VAL A 275 -10.90 -21.69 -5.78
N LEU A 276 -9.64 -21.52 -5.38
CA LEU A 276 -8.55 -22.37 -5.83
C LEU A 276 -8.69 -23.81 -5.34
N ILE A 277 -9.01 -24.01 -4.05
CA ILE A 277 -9.25 -25.35 -3.48
C ILE A 277 -10.42 -26.03 -4.18
N HIS A 278 -11.53 -25.31 -4.36
CA HIS A 278 -12.68 -25.83 -5.11
C HIS A 278 -12.29 -26.21 -6.55
N SER A 279 -11.51 -25.38 -7.22
CA SER A 279 -10.98 -25.65 -8.54
C SER A 279 -10.10 -26.93 -8.56
N TYR A 280 -9.23 -27.07 -7.57
CA TYR A 280 -8.39 -28.26 -7.41
C TYR A 280 -9.22 -29.55 -7.25
N LEU A 281 -10.19 -29.54 -6.35
CA LEU A 281 -11.04 -30.70 -6.06
C LEU A 281 -11.91 -31.11 -7.26
N THR A 282 -12.32 -30.16 -8.09
CA THR A 282 -13.25 -30.40 -9.22
C THR A 282 -12.56 -30.54 -10.58
N THR A 283 -11.23 -30.33 -10.68
CA THR A 283 -10.49 -30.48 -11.93
C THR A 283 -10.25 -31.95 -12.28
N PRO A 284 -10.65 -32.42 -13.48
CA PRO A 284 -10.39 -33.80 -13.90
C PRO A 284 -8.95 -34.01 -14.43
N HIS A 285 -8.30 -32.96 -14.94
CA HIS A 285 -7.03 -33.04 -15.63
C HIS A 285 -5.83 -32.96 -14.69
N ALA A 286 -4.96 -33.97 -14.70
CA ALA A 286 -3.79 -34.05 -13.82
C ALA A 286 -2.83 -32.85 -13.94
N ASN A 287 -2.62 -32.35 -15.18
CA ASN A 287 -1.73 -31.21 -15.40
C ASN A 287 -2.27 -29.91 -14.77
N GLU A 288 -3.57 -29.67 -14.85
CA GLU A 288 -4.21 -28.53 -14.23
C GLU A 288 -4.19 -28.65 -12.70
N LYS A 289 -4.40 -29.86 -12.15
CA LYS A 289 -4.25 -30.11 -10.71
C LYS A 289 -2.86 -29.76 -10.22
N ARG A 290 -1.82 -30.22 -10.91
CA ARG A 290 -0.43 -29.91 -10.56
C ARG A 290 -0.15 -28.38 -10.59
N GLN A 291 -0.70 -27.65 -11.56
CA GLN A 291 -0.57 -26.21 -11.60
C GLN A 291 -1.27 -25.54 -10.40
N LEU A 292 -2.46 -26.00 -10.02
CA LEU A 292 -3.18 -25.50 -8.85
C LEU A 292 -2.44 -25.81 -7.54
N GLU A 293 -1.83 -27.01 -7.42
CA GLU A 293 -1.00 -27.38 -6.27
C GLU A 293 0.15 -26.39 -6.07
N TRP A 294 0.88 -26.06 -7.13
CA TRP A 294 1.97 -25.10 -7.06
C TRP A 294 1.49 -23.69 -6.66
N ILE A 295 0.34 -23.25 -7.19
CA ILE A 295 -0.22 -21.95 -6.84
C ILE A 295 -0.69 -21.92 -5.39
N ILE A 296 -1.40 -22.97 -4.93
CA ILE A 296 -1.87 -23.07 -3.54
C ILE A 296 -0.67 -23.14 -2.58
N ALA A 297 0.34 -23.97 -2.91
CA ALA A 297 1.55 -24.08 -2.09
C ALA A 297 2.31 -22.75 -2.02
N GLY A 298 2.51 -22.07 -3.15
CA GLY A 298 3.14 -20.76 -3.20
C GLY A 298 2.38 -19.71 -2.39
N PHE A 299 1.06 -19.74 -2.45
CA PHE A 299 0.20 -18.85 -1.66
C PHE A 299 0.30 -19.14 -0.16
N LEU A 300 0.26 -20.41 0.25
CA LEU A 300 0.40 -20.80 1.66
C LEU A 300 1.79 -20.49 2.23
N ILE A 301 2.82 -20.46 1.40
CA ILE A 301 4.17 -20.07 1.82
C ILE A 301 4.30 -18.54 1.92
N ALA A 302 3.71 -17.80 0.98
CA ALA A 302 3.91 -16.34 0.89
C ALA A 302 3.03 -15.54 1.85
N ILE A 303 1.81 -15.99 2.12
CA ILE A 303 0.83 -15.23 2.92
C ILE A 303 1.16 -15.15 4.41
N PRO A 304 1.51 -16.24 5.11
CA PRO A 304 1.83 -16.14 6.52
C PRO A 304 2.93 -15.12 6.83
N PRO A 305 4.09 -15.11 6.14
CA PRO A 305 5.09 -14.06 6.35
C PRO A 305 4.55 -12.65 6.11
N TYR A 306 3.74 -12.45 5.06
CA TYR A 306 3.13 -11.15 4.78
C TYR A 306 2.23 -10.68 5.93
N PHE A 307 1.32 -11.53 6.43
CA PHE A 307 0.47 -11.19 7.57
C PHE A 307 1.27 -10.99 8.85
N PHE A 308 2.26 -11.83 9.12
CA PHE A 308 3.09 -11.70 10.31
C PHE A 308 3.96 -10.45 10.29
N LEU A 309 4.53 -10.08 9.15
CA LEU A 309 5.42 -8.91 9.03
C LEU A 309 4.65 -7.57 8.95
N ASP A 310 3.44 -7.55 8.38
CA ASP A 310 2.68 -6.31 8.18
C ASP A 310 1.67 -6.03 9.30
N GLN A 311 1.26 -7.04 10.07
CA GLN A 311 0.20 -6.93 11.08
C GLN A 311 0.69 -7.09 12.52
N LEU A 312 1.84 -7.71 12.75
CA LEU A 312 2.44 -7.73 14.08
C LEU A 312 3.28 -6.46 14.28
N PRO A 313 2.97 -5.64 15.29
CA PRO A 313 3.88 -4.60 15.71
C PRO A 313 5.11 -5.26 16.34
N LEU A 314 6.17 -5.39 15.54
CA LEU A 314 7.51 -5.69 16.05
C LEU A 314 8.13 -4.45 16.63
#